data_b34d7ddbfe63ed2acfad8305d9693ca7
#
_entry.id   b34d7ddbfe63ed2acfad8305d9693ca7
#
_cell.length_a   1.000
_cell.length_b   1.000
_cell.length_c   1.000
_cell.angle_alpha   90.00
_cell.angle_beta   90.00
_cell.angle_gamma   90.00
#
_symmetry.space_group_name_H-M   'P 1'
#
loop_
_entity.id
_entity.type
_entity.pdbx_description
1 polymer ?
#
loop_
_entity_poly.entity_id
_entity_poly.type
_entity_poly.pdbx_seq_one_letter_code
_entity_poly.pdbx_strand_id
1 'polypeptide(L)'
;MYNAIDINANFRELFITFGVPRALPTIIIAHVMFNIAYVTVTVRARLAGFDRSLEEAAQDLGAGPWTTFWKVTFPIIFPGILAGALLAFALSIDDFVITNFNAGTVQTFPLWVFGAVKVGIPPQVFVMGTLIFAGGVLLAVTNVVLQRRKA
;
A
#
# COMPACT_ATOMS: atom_id res chain seq x y z
N MET A 1 11.52 -11.24 -20.10
CA MET A 1 10.34 -11.07 -19.24
C MET A 1 10.78 -11.45 -17.82
N TYR A 2 11.13 -10.46 -16.97
CA TYR A 2 11.55 -10.71 -15.59
C TYR A 2 10.32 -11.15 -14.79
N ASN A 3 10.36 -12.37 -14.26
CA ASN A 3 9.29 -12.90 -13.40
C ASN A 3 9.39 -12.26 -12.01
N ALA A 4 8.25 -12.02 -11.36
CA ALA A 4 8.21 -11.53 -9.98
C ALA A 4 9.02 -12.42 -9.00
N ILE A 5 9.18 -13.70 -9.33
CA ILE A 5 10.02 -14.66 -8.61
C ILE A 5 11.50 -14.27 -8.72
N ASP A 6 11.97 -13.84 -9.89
CA ASP A 6 13.36 -13.46 -10.11
C ASP A 6 13.70 -12.15 -9.36
N ILE A 7 12.76 -11.21 -9.30
CA ILE A 7 12.92 -9.96 -8.54
C ILE A 7 13.09 -10.26 -7.05
N ASN A 8 12.25 -11.12 -6.48
CA ASN A 8 12.34 -11.50 -5.07
C ASN A 8 13.61 -12.32 -4.76
N ALA A 9 14.07 -13.16 -5.69
CA ALA A 9 15.33 -13.88 -5.55
C ALA A 9 16.51 -12.92 -5.55
N ASN A 10 16.53 -11.92 -6.43
CA ASN A 10 17.57 -10.89 -6.49
C ASN A 10 17.60 -10.03 -5.23
N PHE A 11 16.44 -9.65 -4.66
CA PHE A 11 16.39 -8.96 -3.38
C PHE A 11 16.91 -9.82 -2.24
N ARG A 12 16.60 -11.10 -2.22
CA ARG A 12 17.15 -12.03 -1.24
C ARG A 12 18.67 -12.08 -1.28
N GLU A 13 19.25 -12.20 -2.46
CA GLU A 13 20.72 -12.20 -2.66
C GLU A 13 21.34 -10.86 -2.23
N LEU A 14 20.68 -9.76 -2.56
CA LEU A 14 21.12 -8.43 -2.15
C LEU A 14 21.16 -8.29 -0.61
N PHE A 15 20.12 -8.72 0.09
CA PHE A 15 20.09 -8.70 1.55
C PHE A 15 21.16 -9.60 2.18
N ILE A 16 21.40 -10.76 1.61
CA ILE A 16 22.49 -11.65 2.06
C ILE A 16 23.85 -10.97 1.88
N THR A 17 24.08 -10.36 0.72
CA THR A 17 25.35 -9.69 0.38
C THR A 17 25.64 -8.51 1.30
N PHE A 18 24.61 -7.75 1.66
CA PHE A 18 24.75 -6.60 2.58
C PHE A 18 24.60 -6.99 4.06
N GLY A 19 24.48 -8.27 4.39
CA GLY A 19 24.36 -8.73 5.77
C GLY A 19 23.08 -8.28 6.47
N VAL A 20 22.03 -7.92 5.73
CA VAL A 20 20.75 -7.46 6.29
C VAL A 20 19.92 -8.67 6.68
N PRO A 21 19.64 -8.89 7.98
CA PRO A 21 18.83 -10.01 8.42
C PRO A 21 17.39 -9.86 7.91
N ARG A 22 16.85 -10.93 7.32
CA ARG A 22 15.45 -10.96 6.91
C ARG A 22 14.55 -10.91 8.14
N ALA A 23 13.78 -9.84 8.25
CA ALA A 23 12.91 -9.55 9.39
C ALA A 23 11.82 -8.54 8.97
N LEU A 24 11.13 -7.94 9.92
CA LEU A 24 10.13 -6.90 9.66
C LEU A 24 10.60 -5.78 8.70
N PRO A 25 11.81 -5.23 8.81
CA PRO A 25 12.26 -4.19 7.88
C PRO A 25 12.30 -4.64 6.42
N THR A 26 12.76 -5.87 6.16
CA THR A 26 12.82 -6.40 4.78
C THR A 26 11.44 -6.67 4.21
N ILE A 27 10.48 -7.11 5.03
CA ILE A 27 9.07 -7.23 4.65
C ILE A 27 8.53 -5.84 4.26
N ILE A 28 8.72 -4.83 5.11
CA ILE A 28 8.21 -3.48 4.87
C ILE A 28 8.78 -2.90 3.57
N ILE A 29 10.09 -3.00 3.35
CA ILE A 29 10.73 -2.49 2.13
C ILE A 29 10.16 -3.19 0.89
N ALA A 30 10.03 -4.50 0.91
CA ALA A 30 9.49 -5.27 -0.21
C ALA A 30 8.02 -4.90 -0.52
N HIS A 31 7.20 -4.73 0.51
CA HIS A 31 5.81 -4.28 0.36
C HIS A 31 5.70 -2.84 -0.16
N VAL A 32 6.55 -1.92 0.34
CA VAL A 32 6.60 -0.55 -0.18
C VAL A 32 6.94 -0.54 -1.66
N MET A 33 7.97 -1.28 -2.08
CA MET A 33 8.37 -1.36 -3.49
C MET A 33 7.26 -1.93 -4.39
N PHE A 34 6.58 -2.98 -3.94
CA PHE A 34 5.46 -3.56 -4.65
C PHE A 34 4.28 -2.57 -4.77
N ASN A 35 3.94 -1.90 -3.68
CA ASN A 35 2.80 -0.99 -3.62
C ASN A 35 3.01 0.33 -4.36
N ILE A 36 4.26 0.77 -4.58
CA ILE A 36 4.56 1.99 -5.35
C ILE A 36 3.88 1.95 -6.73
N ALA A 37 3.88 0.80 -7.41
CA ALA A 37 3.26 0.66 -8.71
C ALA A 37 1.74 0.92 -8.65
N TYR A 38 1.04 0.31 -7.69
CA TYR A 38 -0.42 0.44 -7.54
C TYR A 38 -0.83 1.85 -7.12
N VAL A 39 -0.12 2.43 -6.14
CA VAL A 39 -0.39 3.80 -5.70
C VAL A 39 -0.13 4.78 -6.85
N THR A 40 0.95 4.60 -7.59
CA THR A 40 1.27 5.46 -8.76
C THR A 40 0.16 5.41 -9.80
N VAL A 41 -0.33 4.23 -10.15
CA VAL A 41 -1.43 4.08 -11.14
C VAL A 41 -2.70 4.76 -10.63
N THR A 42 -3.05 4.58 -9.36
CA THR A 42 -4.25 5.16 -8.75
C THR A 42 -4.18 6.68 -8.72
N VAL A 43 -3.04 7.25 -8.35
CA VAL A 43 -2.84 8.72 -8.33
C VAL A 43 -2.82 9.28 -9.76
N ARG A 44 -2.15 8.61 -10.70
CA ARG A 44 -2.15 9.02 -12.12
C ARG A 44 -3.55 9.01 -12.72
N ALA A 45 -4.39 8.04 -12.41
CA ALA A 45 -5.78 8.00 -12.86
C ALA A 45 -6.56 9.22 -12.35
N ARG A 46 -6.29 9.69 -11.14
CA ARG A 46 -6.89 10.91 -10.59
C ARG A 46 -6.38 12.16 -11.28
N LEU A 47 -5.09 12.22 -11.58
CA LEU A 47 -4.47 13.33 -12.31
C LEU A 47 -4.91 13.42 -13.78
N ALA A 48 -5.30 12.31 -14.40
CA ALA A 48 -5.76 12.32 -15.80
C ALA A 48 -7.03 13.17 -16.02
N GLY A 49 -7.86 13.33 -14.97
CA GLY A 49 -9.03 14.22 -15.00
C GLY A 49 -8.79 15.60 -14.37
N PHE A 50 -7.54 15.95 -14.10
CA PHE A 50 -7.21 17.23 -13.48
C PHE A 50 -7.16 18.36 -14.50
N ASP A 51 -7.88 19.45 -14.22
CA ASP A 51 -7.87 20.64 -15.07
C ASP A 51 -6.67 21.54 -14.67
N ARG A 52 -5.71 21.65 -15.57
CA ARG A 52 -4.50 22.48 -15.36
C ARG A 52 -4.80 23.98 -15.31
N SER A 53 -5.92 24.42 -15.81
CA SER A 53 -6.32 25.82 -15.72
C SER A 53 -6.42 26.32 -14.28
N LEU A 54 -6.69 25.43 -13.32
CA LEU A 54 -6.71 25.76 -11.90
C LEU A 54 -5.32 26.13 -11.36
N GLU A 55 -4.27 25.47 -11.83
CA GLU A 55 -2.89 25.81 -11.47
C GLU A 55 -2.46 27.13 -12.12
N GLU A 56 -2.80 27.32 -13.40
CA GLU A 56 -2.54 28.54 -14.15
C GLU A 56 -3.22 29.74 -13.49
N ALA A 57 -4.51 29.64 -13.15
CA ALA A 57 -5.25 30.69 -12.45
C ALA A 57 -4.65 31.04 -11.08
N ALA A 58 -4.16 30.03 -10.32
CA ALA A 58 -3.50 30.30 -9.06
C ALA A 58 -2.16 31.03 -9.25
N GLN A 59 -1.41 30.72 -10.30
CA GLN A 59 -0.14 31.36 -10.63
C GLN A 59 -0.37 32.79 -11.13
N ASP A 60 -1.40 33.03 -11.91
CA ASP A 60 -1.80 34.38 -12.37
C ASP A 60 -2.16 35.31 -11.19
N LEU A 61 -2.68 34.74 -10.11
CA LEU A 61 -2.93 35.41 -8.84
C LEU A 61 -1.67 35.60 -7.96
N GLY A 62 -0.48 35.24 -8.50
CA GLY A 62 0.81 35.41 -7.82
C GLY A 62 1.21 34.25 -6.90
N ALA A 63 0.51 33.11 -6.95
CA ALA A 63 0.92 31.93 -6.18
C ALA A 63 2.19 31.29 -6.78
N GLY A 64 3.21 31.10 -5.96
CA GLY A 64 4.39 30.33 -6.37
C GLY A 64 4.06 28.83 -6.54
N PRO A 65 4.92 28.06 -7.27
CA PRO A 65 4.67 26.63 -7.58
C PRO A 65 4.38 25.76 -6.34
N TRP A 66 5.09 26.01 -5.24
CA TRP A 66 4.89 25.29 -3.98
C TRP A 66 3.54 25.57 -3.33
N THR A 67 3.11 26.82 -3.37
CA THR A 67 1.79 27.23 -2.87
C THR A 67 0.66 26.66 -3.72
N THR A 68 0.80 26.69 -5.05
CA THR A 68 -0.13 26.08 -6.00
C THR A 68 -0.26 24.59 -5.74
N PHE A 69 0.86 23.88 -5.59
CA PHE A 69 0.81 22.45 -5.28
C PHE A 69 0.01 22.15 -4.01
N TRP A 70 0.33 22.79 -2.88
CA TRP A 70 -0.32 22.45 -1.61
C TRP A 70 -1.76 22.97 -1.48
N LYS A 71 -2.11 24.07 -2.14
CA LYS A 71 -3.44 24.68 -2.01
C LYS A 71 -4.41 24.27 -3.12
N VAL A 72 -3.92 23.87 -4.29
CA VAL A 72 -4.75 23.53 -5.46
C VAL A 72 -4.58 22.04 -5.81
N THR A 73 -3.39 21.63 -6.21
CA THR A 73 -3.15 20.29 -6.76
C THR A 73 -3.35 19.20 -5.71
N PHE A 74 -2.69 19.32 -4.54
CA PHE A 74 -2.72 18.30 -3.50
C PHE A 74 -4.14 18.00 -2.98
N PRO A 75 -5.00 18.97 -2.65
CA PRO A 75 -6.36 18.67 -2.19
C PRO A 75 -7.20 17.90 -3.22
N ILE A 76 -6.98 18.17 -4.51
CA ILE A 76 -7.72 17.53 -5.60
C ILE A 76 -7.27 16.07 -5.79
N ILE A 77 -5.97 15.81 -5.68
CA ILE A 77 -5.44 14.43 -5.82
C ILE A 77 -5.53 13.61 -4.52
N PHE A 78 -5.70 14.26 -3.37
CA PHE A 78 -5.70 13.61 -2.06
C PHE A 78 -6.70 12.43 -1.93
N PRO A 79 -7.94 12.50 -2.46
CA PRO A 79 -8.83 11.34 -2.46
C PRO A 79 -8.26 10.14 -3.24
N GLY A 80 -7.50 10.39 -4.32
CA GLY A 80 -6.79 9.34 -5.07
C GLY A 80 -5.64 8.74 -4.26
N ILE A 81 -4.90 9.56 -3.53
CA ILE A 81 -3.84 9.10 -2.62
C ILE A 81 -4.44 8.21 -1.53
N LEU A 82 -5.55 8.61 -0.92
CA LEU A 82 -6.24 7.81 0.10
C LEU A 82 -6.74 6.47 -0.46
N ALA A 83 -7.31 6.47 -1.66
CA ALA A 83 -7.76 5.24 -2.31
C ALA A 83 -6.57 4.30 -2.60
N GLY A 84 -5.46 4.85 -3.11
CA GLY A 84 -4.22 4.11 -3.33
C GLY A 84 -3.63 3.55 -2.03
N ALA A 85 -3.63 4.33 -0.95
CA ALA A 85 -3.14 3.89 0.35
C ALA A 85 -3.99 2.76 0.95
N LEU A 86 -5.32 2.82 0.82
CA LEU A 86 -6.22 1.75 1.26
C LEU A 86 -6.00 0.47 0.45
N LEU A 87 -5.83 0.59 -0.87
CA LEU A 87 -5.51 -0.54 -1.73
C LEU A 87 -4.17 -1.17 -1.34
N ALA A 88 -3.13 -0.35 -1.17
CA ALA A 88 -1.81 -0.80 -0.74
C ALA A 88 -1.86 -1.51 0.62
N PHE A 89 -2.62 -0.97 1.56
CA PHE A 89 -2.84 -1.58 2.87
C PHE A 89 -3.53 -2.94 2.76
N ALA A 90 -4.61 -3.04 1.98
CA ALA A 90 -5.32 -4.29 1.77
C ALA A 90 -4.41 -5.36 1.13
N LEU A 91 -3.68 -5.00 0.07
CA LEU A 91 -2.74 -5.89 -0.61
C LEU A 91 -1.58 -6.33 0.30
N SER A 92 -1.15 -5.48 1.24
CA SER A 92 -0.07 -5.83 2.16
C SER A 92 -0.49 -6.77 3.29
N ILE A 93 -1.77 -6.72 3.71
CA ILE A 93 -2.24 -7.55 4.82
C ILE A 93 -2.39 -9.02 4.43
N ASP A 94 -2.87 -9.30 3.23
CA ASP A 94 -3.13 -10.67 2.77
C ASP A 94 -2.00 -11.26 1.94
N ASP A 95 -0.94 -10.47 1.69
CA ASP A 95 0.17 -10.94 0.88
C ASP A 95 0.97 -12.05 1.58
N PHE A 96 0.92 -13.22 0.97
CA PHE A 96 1.73 -14.36 1.36
C PHE A 96 3.06 -14.40 0.63
N VAL A 97 3.06 -14.09 -0.67
CA VAL A 97 4.19 -14.38 -1.57
C VAL A 97 5.40 -13.51 -1.23
N ILE A 98 5.23 -12.20 -1.25
CA ILE A 98 6.31 -11.25 -0.95
C ILE A 98 6.81 -11.46 0.49
N THR A 99 5.84 -11.62 1.41
CA THR A 99 6.15 -11.86 2.82
C THR A 99 6.95 -13.14 3.02
N ASN A 100 6.58 -14.25 2.38
CA ASN A 100 7.28 -15.54 2.52
C ASN A 100 8.76 -15.47 2.12
N PHE A 101 9.08 -14.71 1.09
CA PHE A 101 10.47 -14.56 0.64
C PHE A 101 11.31 -13.62 1.52
N ASN A 102 10.67 -12.69 2.23
CA ASN A 102 11.36 -11.62 2.97
C ASN A 102 11.26 -11.73 4.50
N ALA A 103 10.39 -12.59 5.03
CA ALA A 103 10.09 -12.67 6.46
C ALA A 103 11.22 -13.27 7.31
N GLY A 104 12.09 -14.11 6.74
CA GLY A 104 13.08 -14.85 7.54
C GLY A 104 12.41 -15.72 8.60
N THR A 105 12.58 -15.38 9.86
CA THR A 105 11.97 -16.06 11.01
C THR A 105 10.68 -15.39 11.51
N VAL A 106 10.31 -14.26 10.93
CA VAL A 106 9.09 -13.51 11.34
C VAL A 106 7.85 -14.23 10.81
N GLN A 107 6.92 -14.53 11.71
CA GLN A 107 5.64 -15.13 11.37
C GLN A 107 4.58 -14.03 11.26
N THR A 108 4.08 -13.82 10.04
CA THR A 108 2.93 -12.94 9.77
C THR A 108 1.64 -13.74 9.71
N PHE A 109 0.49 -13.06 9.72
CA PHE A 109 -0.81 -13.74 9.65
C PHE A 109 -0.95 -14.64 8.40
N PRO A 110 -0.64 -14.21 7.16
CA PRO A 110 -0.71 -15.08 5.99
C PRO A 110 0.21 -16.31 6.08
N LEU A 111 1.43 -16.14 6.62
CA LEU A 111 2.36 -17.25 6.80
C LEU A 111 1.85 -18.25 7.86
N TRP A 112 1.26 -17.75 8.93
CA TRP A 112 0.65 -18.60 9.96
C TRP A 112 -0.55 -19.37 9.42
N VAL A 113 -1.45 -18.73 8.67
CA VAL A 113 -2.58 -19.40 8.01
C VAL A 113 -2.10 -20.49 7.06
N PHE A 114 -1.10 -20.20 6.24
CA PHE A 114 -0.54 -21.17 5.31
C PHE A 114 0.06 -22.39 6.04
N GLY A 115 0.75 -22.19 7.14
CA GLY A 115 1.24 -23.26 8.00
C GLY A 115 0.11 -24.09 8.62
N ALA A 116 -0.92 -23.40 9.12
CA ALA A 116 -2.07 -24.03 9.77
C ALA A 116 -2.89 -24.94 8.82
N VAL A 117 -3.03 -24.55 7.56
CA VAL A 117 -3.73 -25.35 6.54
C VAL A 117 -3.11 -26.75 6.40
N LYS A 118 -1.80 -26.89 6.61
CA LYS A 118 -1.08 -28.18 6.47
C LYS A 118 -1.27 -29.13 7.64
N VAL A 119 -1.56 -28.61 8.85
CA VAL A 119 -1.63 -29.41 10.08
C VAL A 119 -3.01 -29.38 10.76
N GLY A 120 -3.92 -28.57 10.25
CA GLY A 120 -5.25 -28.36 10.80
C GLY A 120 -5.44 -26.89 11.19
N ILE A 121 -6.53 -26.26 10.73
CA ILE A 121 -6.81 -24.85 10.97
C ILE A 121 -7.35 -24.64 12.37
N PRO A 122 -6.63 -24.01 13.29
CA PRO A 122 -7.13 -23.73 14.62
C PRO A 122 -8.20 -22.63 14.61
N PRO A 123 -9.17 -22.62 15.53
CA PRO A 123 -10.25 -21.62 15.59
C PRO A 123 -9.75 -20.16 15.66
N GLN A 124 -8.56 -19.94 16.20
CA GLN A 124 -7.92 -18.62 16.30
C GLN A 124 -7.72 -17.96 14.93
N VAL A 125 -7.52 -18.73 13.85
CA VAL A 125 -7.39 -18.21 12.49
C VAL A 125 -8.67 -17.47 12.08
N PHE A 126 -9.84 -18.04 12.38
CA PHE A 126 -11.12 -17.41 12.06
C PHE A 126 -11.35 -16.13 12.85
N VAL A 127 -11.00 -16.13 14.13
CA VAL A 127 -11.10 -14.93 14.98
C VAL A 127 -10.21 -13.81 14.46
N MET A 128 -8.93 -14.10 14.19
CA MET A 128 -8.00 -13.09 13.68
C MET A 128 -8.40 -12.60 12.29
N GLY A 129 -8.80 -13.49 11.40
CA GLY A 129 -9.31 -13.13 10.07
C GLY A 129 -10.53 -12.20 10.16
N THR A 130 -11.47 -12.50 11.07
CA THR A 130 -12.66 -11.64 11.30
C THR A 130 -12.25 -10.26 11.82
N LEU A 131 -11.29 -10.18 12.75
CA LEU A 131 -10.83 -8.89 13.29
C LEU A 131 -10.11 -8.05 12.22
N ILE A 132 -9.27 -8.67 11.41
CA ILE A 132 -8.59 -7.98 10.30
C ILE A 132 -9.62 -7.48 9.28
N PHE A 133 -10.58 -8.32 8.90
CA PHE A 133 -11.65 -7.95 7.98
C PHE A 133 -12.50 -6.81 8.53
N ALA A 134 -12.94 -6.91 9.78
CA ALA A 134 -13.74 -5.87 10.44
C ALA A 134 -12.97 -4.54 10.51
N GLY A 135 -11.66 -4.58 10.81
CA GLY A 135 -10.78 -3.41 10.79
C GLY A 135 -10.70 -2.78 9.40
N GLY A 136 -10.53 -3.58 8.36
CA GLY A 136 -10.51 -3.12 6.96
C GLY A 136 -11.83 -2.46 6.54
N VAL A 137 -12.97 -3.09 6.87
CA VAL A 137 -14.30 -2.53 6.60
C VAL A 137 -14.49 -1.20 7.35
N LEU A 138 -14.09 -1.12 8.61
CA LEU A 138 -14.19 0.10 9.40
C LEU A 138 -13.39 1.24 8.78
N LEU A 139 -12.16 0.97 8.36
CA LEU A 139 -11.32 1.96 7.66
C LEU A 139 -11.95 2.41 6.35
N ALA A 140 -12.46 1.50 5.54
CA ALA A 140 -13.12 1.80 4.27
C ALA A 140 -14.37 2.67 4.48
N VAL A 141 -15.24 2.29 5.41
CA VAL A 141 -16.45 3.06 5.74
C VAL A 141 -16.10 4.45 6.27
N THR A 142 -15.13 4.54 7.18
CA THR A 142 -14.67 5.83 7.71
C THR A 142 -14.15 6.74 6.58
N ASN A 143 -13.38 6.19 5.65
CA ASN A 143 -12.89 6.94 4.49
C ASN A 143 -14.04 7.48 3.63
N VAL A 144 -15.03 6.64 3.30
CA VAL A 144 -16.21 7.04 2.51
C VAL A 144 -17.01 8.15 3.22
N VAL A 145 -17.25 8.00 4.53
CA VAL A 145 -17.99 9.00 5.32
C VAL A 145 -17.25 10.34 5.37
N LEU A 146 -15.93 10.30 5.57
CA LEU A 146 -15.11 11.53 5.56
C LEU A 146 -15.09 12.22 4.20
N GLN A 147 -15.06 11.46 3.11
CA GLN A 147 -15.12 12.04 1.76
C GLN A 147 -16.48 12.70 1.49
N ARG A 148 -17.59 12.08 1.90
CA ARG A 148 -18.93 12.63 1.71
C ARG A 148 -19.17 13.93 2.51
N ARG A 149 -18.49 14.13 3.64
CA ARG A 149 -18.61 15.36 4.44
C ARG A 149 -17.86 16.55 3.84
N LYS A 150 -16.96 16.31 2.86
CA LYS A 150 -16.16 17.34 2.20
C LYS A 150 -16.67 17.71 0.79
N ALA A 151 -17.64 16.97 0.29
CA ALA A 151 -18.35 17.24 -0.97
C ALA A 151 -19.63 18.01 -0.71
#